data_d2fb806a20d7a4ae5ccfb4fb7225bd8b
#
_entry.id   d2fb806a20d7a4ae5ccfb4fb7225bd8b
#
_cell.length_a   1.000
_cell.length_b   1.000
_cell.length_c   1.000
_cell.angle_alpha   90.00
_cell.angle_beta   90.00
_cell.angle_gamma   90.00
#
_symmetry.space_group_name_H-M   'P 1'
#
loop_
_entity.id
_entity.type
_entity.pdbx_description
1 polymer ?
#
loop_
_entity_poly.entity_id
_entity_poly.type
_entity_poly.pdbx_seq_one_letter_code
_entity_poly.pdbx_strand_id
1 'polypeptide(L)'
;MNTPATNSHRGTEPVIFEHTSAGRYATAQAPAAQELPADIPATLRRKDKPLLPEVSELQAVRHYTRLSQLNFSIDTHFYPLGSCTMKYNPRACNSLAMLPEFLHRHPLAMPDHSQGFLACMFDLQEILKSVTGMKGVSLTPMAGAQGELAGVAMIRAYHAARGDHARNEIIVPDAAHGTNPATAIQLSLIHISEPTRPLYI
;
A
#
# COMPACT_ATOMS: atom_id res chain seq x y z
N MET A 1 40.37 1.81 4.75
CA MET A 1 38.98 2.13 4.36
C MET A 1 38.81 1.68 2.92
N ASN A 2 38.23 0.49 2.70
CA ASN A 2 38.00 -0.02 1.36
C ASN A 2 36.71 0.58 0.82
N THR A 3 36.84 1.49 -0.12
CA THR A 3 35.71 1.95 -0.95
C THR A 3 35.20 0.75 -1.76
N PRO A 4 33.93 0.38 -1.69
CA PRO A 4 33.42 -0.68 -2.54
C PRO A 4 33.57 -0.25 -4.00
N ALA A 5 34.19 -1.10 -4.81
CA ALA A 5 34.35 -0.89 -6.24
C ALA A 5 32.96 -0.67 -6.86
N THR A 6 32.70 0.53 -7.35
CA THR A 6 31.54 0.85 -8.17
C THR A 6 31.67 0.06 -9.47
N ASN A 7 30.89 -1.00 -9.59
CA ASN A 7 30.81 -1.83 -10.79
C ASN A 7 30.09 -1.02 -11.88
N SER A 8 30.81 -0.20 -12.62
CA SER A 8 30.31 0.76 -13.61
C SER A 8 29.85 0.13 -14.95
N HIS A 9 29.70 -1.18 -15.01
CA HIS A 9 29.24 -1.92 -16.20
C HIS A 9 28.14 -2.93 -15.86
N ARG A 10 27.12 -2.51 -15.12
CA ARG A 10 25.88 -3.30 -15.12
C ARG A 10 25.10 -2.92 -16.37
N GLY A 11 25.21 -3.75 -17.41
CA GLY A 11 24.26 -3.70 -18.52
C GLY A 11 22.84 -3.75 -18.00
N THR A 12 21.91 -3.17 -18.72
CA THR A 12 20.48 -3.24 -18.36
C THR A 12 20.06 -4.70 -18.22
N GLU A 13 19.46 -5.06 -17.10
CA GLU A 13 18.93 -6.42 -16.93
C GLU A 13 17.85 -6.66 -17.99
N PRO A 14 17.96 -7.72 -18.82
CA PRO A 14 16.99 -8.02 -19.85
C PRO A 14 15.63 -8.36 -19.22
N VAL A 15 14.54 -8.27 -19.97
CA VAL A 15 13.24 -8.71 -19.48
C VAL A 15 13.19 -10.23 -19.33
N ILE A 16 12.40 -10.73 -18.38
CA ILE A 16 12.37 -12.17 -18.06
C ILE A 16 12.05 -13.05 -19.28
N PHE A 17 11.31 -12.53 -20.25
CA PHE A 17 10.98 -13.23 -21.49
C PHE A 17 12.19 -13.54 -22.36
N GLU A 18 13.26 -12.75 -22.27
CA GLU A 18 14.51 -12.97 -23.00
C GLU A 18 15.33 -14.14 -22.42
N HIS A 19 15.01 -14.55 -21.18
CA HIS A 19 15.61 -15.74 -20.55
C HIS A 19 14.86 -17.03 -20.88
N THR A 20 13.77 -16.96 -21.65
CA THR A 20 12.93 -18.10 -22.00
C THR A 20 13.72 -19.18 -22.74
N SER A 21 13.58 -20.40 -22.28
CA SER A 21 14.05 -21.60 -22.97
C SER A 21 12.97 -22.67 -22.93
N ALA A 22 12.55 -23.14 -24.09
CA ALA A 22 11.48 -24.12 -24.22
C ALA A 22 11.66 -25.32 -23.28
N GLY A 23 10.62 -25.69 -22.57
CA GLY A 23 10.61 -26.82 -21.64
C GLY A 23 11.25 -26.55 -20.27
N ARG A 24 11.62 -25.32 -19.94
CA ARG A 24 12.10 -24.95 -18.60
C ARG A 24 10.93 -24.49 -17.72
N TYR A 25 10.81 -25.10 -16.55
CA TYR A 25 9.73 -24.81 -15.61
C TYR A 25 10.25 -24.66 -14.18
N ALA A 26 9.66 -23.76 -13.42
CA ALA A 26 9.87 -23.59 -11.98
C ALA A 26 8.82 -24.37 -11.20
N THR A 27 8.76 -25.69 -11.40
CA THR A 27 7.68 -26.55 -10.91
C THR A 27 7.56 -26.64 -9.39
N ALA A 28 8.67 -26.45 -8.65
CA ALA A 28 8.67 -26.53 -7.20
C ALA A 28 7.87 -25.40 -6.53
N GLN A 29 7.63 -24.28 -7.20
CA GLN A 29 6.90 -23.14 -6.69
C GLN A 29 5.49 -23.02 -7.28
N ALA A 30 5.17 -23.82 -8.29
CA ALA A 30 3.84 -23.82 -8.88
C ALA A 30 2.86 -24.62 -8.02
N PRO A 31 1.68 -24.10 -7.70
CA PRO A 31 0.63 -24.89 -7.11
C PRO A 31 0.26 -26.03 -8.09
N ALA A 32 -0.21 -27.16 -7.55
CA ALA A 32 -0.70 -28.24 -8.38
C ALA A 32 -1.75 -27.70 -9.36
N ALA A 33 -1.65 -28.12 -10.63
CA ALA A 33 -2.62 -27.72 -11.64
C ALA A 33 -4.03 -28.11 -11.19
N GLN A 34 -4.90 -27.16 -11.05
CA GLN A 34 -6.32 -27.43 -10.80
C GLN A 34 -7.01 -27.67 -12.13
N GLU A 35 -7.92 -28.63 -12.15
CA GLU A 35 -8.79 -28.80 -13.31
C GLU A 35 -9.62 -27.54 -13.52
N LEU A 36 -9.75 -27.15 -14.78
CA LEU A 36 -10.59 -26.00 -15.14
C LEU A 36 -12.04 -26.32 -14.75
N PRO A 37 -12.77 -25.37 -14.11
CA PRO A 37 -14.17 -25.53 -13.84
C PRO A 37 -14.93 -25.93 -15.11
N ALA A 38 -15.74 -26.99 -15.03
CA ALA A 38 -16.47 -27.52 -16.18
C ALA A 38 -17.57 -26.56 -16.70
N ASP A 39 -17.96 -25.61 -15.87
CA ASP A 39 -19.02 -24.62 -16.12
C ASP A 39 -18.59 -23.41 -16.96
N ILE A 40 -17.29 -23.27 -17.27
CA ILE A 40 -16.84 -22.19 -18.15
C ILE A 40 -17.21 -22.54 -19.60
N PRO A 41 -18.08 -21.74 -20.28
CA PRO A 41 -18.44 -21.97 -21.67
C PRO A 41 -17.21 -22.02 -22.58
N ALA A 42 -17.19 -22.91 -23.56
CA ALA A 42 -16.05 -23.08 -24.47
C ALA A 42 -15.70 -21.80 -25.22
N THR A 43 -16.68 -20.93 -25.49
CA THR A 43 -16.50 -19.63 -26.14
C THR A 43 -15.71 -18.62 -25.31
N LEU A 44 -15.73 -18.79 -23.99
CA LEU A 44 -15.00 -17.93 -23.05
C LEU A 44 -13.64 -18.54 -22.67
N ARG A 45 -13.36 -19.76 -23.08
CA ARG A 45 -12.08 -20.41 -22.81
C ARG A 45 -11.02 -19.93 -23.80
N ARG A 46 -9.84 -19.64 -23.28
CA ARG A 46 -8.69 -19.34 -24.11
C ARG A 46 -8.33 -20.55 -24.98
N LYS A 47 -8.12 -20.33 -26.28
CA LYS A 47 -7.72 -21.38 -27.22
C LYS A 47 -6.25 -21.73 -27.11
N ASP A 48 -5.42 -20.70 -26.97
CA ASP A 48 -3.95 -20.88 -26.89
C ASP A 48 -3.44 -20.66 -25.47
N LYS A 49 -2.33 -21.30 -25.13
CA LYS A 49 -1.67 -21.05 -23.84
C LYS A 49 -1.16 -19.61 -23.80
N PRO A 50 -1.20 -18.94 -22.64
CA PRO A 50 -0.58 -17.64 -22.48
C PRO A 50 0.94 -17.77 -22.74
N LEU A 51 1.51 -16.78 -23.42
CA LEU A 51 2.94 -16.68 -23.64
C LEU A 51 3.61 -16.24 -22.33
N LEU A 52 3.81 -17.18 -21.43
CA LEU A 52 4.54 -16.97 -20.19
C LEU A 52 6.02 -17.33 -20.40
N PRO A 53 6.95 -16.70 -19.65
CA PRO A 53 8.35 -17.06 -19.75
C PRO A 53 8.58 -18.48 -19.23
N GLU A 54 9.30 -19.29 -20.03
CA GLU A 54 9.72 -20.63 -19.63
C GLU A 54 11.15 -20.54 -19.07
N VAL A 55 11.24 -20.43 -17.76
CA VAL A 55 12.50 -20.25 -17.01
C VAL A 55 12.58 -21.21 -15.84
N SER A 56 13.79 -21.56 -15.44
CA SER A 56 13.98 -22.33 -14.21
C SER A 56 13.80 -21.43 -12.98
N GLU A 57 13.53 -22.04 -11.82
CA GLU A 57 13.47 -21.33 -10.54
C GLU A 57 14.72 -20.47 -10.30
N LEU A 58 15.91 -21.04 -10.54
CA LEU A 58 17.17 -20.33 -10.38
C LEU A 58 17.26 -19.07 -11.27
N GLN A 59 16.80 -19.16 -12.52
CA GLN A 59 16.78 -18.02 -13.44
C GLN A 59 15.81 -16.95 -12.96
N ALA A 60 14.61 -17.33 -12.54
CA ALA A 60 13.61 -16.40 -12.01
C ALA A 60 14.12 -15.69 -10.75
N VAL A 61 14.63 -16.43 -9.77
CA VAL A 61 15.15 -15.86 -8.52
C VAL A 61 16.30 -14.89 -8.80
N ARG A 62 17.27 -15.29 -9.63
CA ARG A 62 18.41 -14.43 -9.95
C ARG A 62 18.00 -13.17 -10.71
N HIS A 63 17.08 -13.28 -11.65
CA HIS A 63 16.56 -12.14 -12.41
C HIS A 63 15.91 -11.11 -11.48
N TYR A 64 14.95 -11.52 -10.66
CA TYR A 64 14.27 -10.61 -9.75
C TYR A 64 15.17 -10.10 -8.63
N THR A 65 16.14 -10.89 -8.17
CA THR A 65 17.14 -10.42 -7.22
C THR A 65 17.99 -9.29 -7.81
N ARG A 66 18.45 -9.43 -9.05
CA ARG A 66 19.21 -8.36 -9.73
C ARG A 66 18.36 -7.12 -9.95
N LEU A 67 17.10 -7.26 -10.34
CA LEU A 67 16.17 -6.13 -10.45
C LEU A 67 15.94 -5.45 -9.11
N SER A 68 15.76 -6.21 -8.03
CA SER A 68 15.57 -5.65 -6.70
C SER A 68 16.76 -4.82 -6.23
N GLN A 69 17.99 -5.21 -6.63
CA GLN A 69 19.22 -4.49 -6.30
C GLN A 69 19.35 -3.15 -7.05
N LEU A 70 18.56 -2.93 -8.10
CA LEU A 70 18.51 -1.66 -8.83
C LEU A 70 17.51 -0.67 -8.20
N ASN A 71 16.71 -1.12 -7.27
CA ASN A 71 15.72 -0.32 -6.56
C ASN A 71 16.16 -0.03 -5.12
N PHE A 72 15.53 0.99 -4.55
CA PHE A 72 15.67 1.27 -3.12
C PHE A 72 14.90 0.24 -2.30
N SER A 73 15.47 -0.12 -1.15
CA SER A 73 14.82 -0.95 -0.14
C SER A 73 14.97 -0.30 1.21
N ILE A 74 13.91 -0.27 1.98
CA ILE A 74 13.94 0.26 3.37
C ILE A 74 14.89 -0.55 4.28
N ASP A 75 15.20 -1.80 3.90
CA ASP A 75 16.13 -2.64 4.65
C ASP A 75 17.60 -2.28 4.40
N THR A 76 17.90 -1.60 3.31
CA THR A 76 19.28 -1.33 2.87
C THR A 76 19.62 0.16 2.77
N HIS A 77 18.61 1.02 2.63
CA HIS A 77 18.80 2.45 2.39
C HIS A 77 17.73 3.29 3.09
N PHE A 78 18.02 4.58 3.25
CA PHE A 78 16.93 5.54 3.41
C PHE A 78 16.07 5.52 2.17
N TYR A 79 14.76 5.30 2.34
CA TYR A 79 13.85 5.25 1.22
C TYR A 79 13.55 6.66 0.73
N PRO A 80 13.68 6.96 -0.59
CA PRO A 80 13.36 8.27 -1.12
C PRO A 80 11.87 8.55 -0.94
N LEU A 81 11.56 9.79 -0.59
CA LEU A 81 10.19 10.25 -0.41
C LEU A 81 9.52 10.42 -1.78
N GLY A 82 8.47 9.65 -2.03
CA GLY A 82 7.50 9.91 -3.09
C GLY A 82 6.22 10.49 -2.48
N SER A 83 5.07 9.90 -2.76
CA SER A 83 3.79 10.26 -2.12
C SER A 83 3.71 9.90 -0.64
N CYS A 84 4.48 8.91 -0.20
CA CYS A 84 4.51 8.42 1.17
C CYS A 84 5.93 8.22 1.66
N THR A 85 6.19 8.58 2.92
CA THR A 85 7.44 8.21 3.60
C THR A 85 7.37 6.73 3.98
N MET A 86 8.23 5.92 3.38
CA MET A 86 8.32 4.50 3.72
C MET A 86 9.13 4.35 5.02
N LYS A 87 8.56 3.68 6.00
CA LYS A 87 9.18 3.43 7.31
C LYS A 87 9.71 2.01 7.36
N TYR A 88 10.79 1.83 8.12
CA TYR A 88 11.25 0.49 8.44
C TYR A 88 10.17 -0.23 9.26
N ASN A 89 9.81 -1.43 8.85
CA ASN A 89 8.91 -2.31 9.59
C ASN A 89 9.73 -3.41 10.26
N PRO A 90 9.77 -3.48 11.61
CA PRO A 90 10.52 -4.51 12.31
C PRO A 90 10.10 -5.92 11.87
N ARG A 91 11.07 -6.76 11.53
CA ARG A 91 10.81 -8.11 10.99
C ARG A 91 10.00 -8.99 11.94
N ALA A 92 10.19 -8.82 13.27
CA ALA A 92 9.40 -9.52 14.25
C ALA A 92 7.89 -9.25 14.15
N CYS A 93 7.49 -8.04 13.72
CA CYS A 93 6.08 -7.70 13.52
C CYS A 93 5.44 -8.57 12.45
N ASN A 94 6.17 -8.91 11.39
CA ASN A 94 5.67 -9.81 10.34
C ASN A 94 5.37 -11.20 10.90
N SER A 95 6.26 -11.75 11.74
CA SER A 95 6.06 -13.07 12.37
C SER A 95 4.84 -13.07 13.28
N LEU A 96 4.63 -12.01 14.06
CA LEU A 96 3.46 -11.88 14.92
C LEU A 96 2.16 -11.73 14.11
N ALA A 97 2.18 -10.95 13.03
CA ALA A 97 1.02 -10.79 12.16
C ALA A 97 0.62 -12.08 11.43
N MET A 98 1.55 -13.01 11.25
CA MET A 98 1.32 -14.31 10.61
C MET A 98 0.85 -15.40 11.57
N LEU A 99 0.67 -15.11 12.86
CA LEU A 99 0.09 -16.07 13.80
C LEU A 99 -1.32 -16.44 13.36
N PRO A 100 -1.66 -17.74 13.31
CA PRO A 100 -2.96 -18.22 12.84
C PRO A 100 -4.14 -17.57 13.57
N GLU A 101 -4.01 -17.30 14.85
CA GLU A 101 -5.02 -16.67 15.70
C GLU A 101 -5.39 -15.25 15.24
N PHE A 102 -4.44 -14.52 14.64
CA PHE A 102 -4.69 -13.22 14.04
C PHE A 102 -5.10 -13.35 12.56
N LEU A 103 -4.43 -14.22 11.80
CA LEU A 103 -4.57 -14.31 10.35
C LEU A 103 -5.91 -14.90 9.93
N HIS A 104 -6.38 -15.97 10.63
CA HIS A 104 -7.58 -16.71 10.23
C HIS A 104 -8.87 -16.16 10.85
N ARG A 105 -8.81 -15.04 11.51
CA ARG A 105 -9.97 -14.41 12.11
C ARG A 105 -10.83 -13.70 11.06
N HIS A 106 -12.11 -14.01 11.03
CA HIS A 106 -13.07 -13.28 10.20
C HIS A 106 -13.45 -11.94 10.87
N PRO A 107 -13.52 -10.80 10.13
CA PRO A 107 -13.88 -9.50 10.69
C PRO A 107 -15.23 -9.46 11.42
N LEU A 108 -16.20 -10.26 10.96
CA LEU A 108 -17.54 -10.38 11.54
C LEU A 108 -17.66 -11.56 12.50
N ALA A 109 -16.55 -12.10 12.99
CA ALA A 109 -16.60 -13.13 14.06
C ALA A 109 -17.24 -12.54 15.32
N MET A 110 -17.94 -13.41 16.09
CA MET A 110 -18.59 -12.97 17.32
C MET A 110 -17.58 -12.34 18.29
N PRO A 111 -17.97 -11.26 19.01
CA PRO A 111 -17.08 -10.55 19.93
C PRO A 111 -16.39 -11.47 20.95
N ASP A 112 -17.13 -12.46 21.48
CA ASP A 112 -16.59 -13.41 22.47
C ASP A 112 -15.40 -14.23 21.95
N HIS A 113 -15.37 -14.50 20.65
CA HIS A 113 -14.25 -15.19 20.00
C HIS A 113 -13.13 -14.25 19.54
N SER A 114 -13.23 -12.96 19.84
CA SER A 114 -12.35 -11.92 19.30
C SER A 114 -11.74 -11.03 20.38
N GLN A 115 -11.89 -11.36 21.64
CA GLN A 115 -11.52 -10.47 22.75
C GLN A 115 -10.03 -10.09 22.76
N GLY A 116 -9.14 -11.03 22.49
CA GLY A 116 -7.70 -10.73 22.40
C GLY A 116 -7.36 -9.75 21.27
N PHE A 117 -8.01 -9.89 20.12
CA PHE A 117 -7.83 -8.96 19.00
C PHE A 117 -8.41 -7.57 19.31
N LEU A 118 -9.57 -7.51 19.93
CA LEU A 118 -10.19 -6.25 20.36
C LEU A 118 -9.36 -5.55 21.42
N ALA A 119 -8.76 -6.29 22.36
CA ALA A 119 -7.82 -5.75 23.32
C ALA A 119 -6.59 -5.13 22.65
N CYS A 120 -6.00 -5.83 21.68
CA CYS A 120 -4.88 -5.29 20.88
C CYS A 120 -5.25 -3.99 20.16
N MET A 121 -6.44 -3.90 19.57
CA MET A 121 -6.94 -2.67 18.94
C MET A 121 -7.16 -1.55 19.96
N PHE A 122 -7.71 -1.87 21.12
CA PHE A 122 -7.92 -0.90 22.19
C PHE A 122 -6.58 -0.33 22.68
N ASP A 123 -5.63 -1.20 22.97
CA ASP A 123 -4.30 -0.77 23.42
C ASP A 123 -3.61 0.11 22.37
N LEU A 124 -3.75 -0.23 21.08
CA LEU A 124 -3.23 0.60 20.00
C LEU A 124 -3.88 1.99 19.96
N GLN A 125 -5.19 2.10 20.19
CA GLN A 125 -5.88 3.40 20.29
C GLN A 125 -5.32 4.22 21.46
N GLU A 126 -5.12 3.62 22.63
CA GLU A 126 -4.57 4.32 23.79
C GLU A 126 -3.12 4.76 23.59
N ILE A 127 -2.29 3.92 22.95
CA ILE A 127 -0.92 4.29 22.56
C ILE A 127 -0.94 5.49 21.61
N LEU A 128 -1.79 5.45 20.57
CA LEU A 128 -1.89 6.54 19.60
C LEU A 128 -2.41 7.83 20.24
N LYS A 129 -3.38 7.77 21.15
CA LYS A 129 -3.82 8.93 21.93
C LYS A 129 -2.67 9.55 22.72
N SER A 130 -1.89 8.71 23.38
CA SER A 130 -0.73 9.15 24.17
C SER A 130 0.33 9.82 23.30
N VAL A 131 0.66 9.22 22.17
CA VAL A 131 1.71 9.73 21.25
C VAL A 131 1.30 11.02 20.56
N THR A 132 0.03 11.16 20.19
CA THR A 132 -0.46 12.34 19.44
C THR A 132 -1.01 13.45 20.34
N GLY A 133 -1.28 13.16 21.62
CA GLY A 133 -1.97 14.08 22.52
C GLY A 133 -3.46 14.27 22.20
N MET A 134 -4.04 13.47 21.32
CA MET A 134 -5.44 13.55 20.92
C MET A 134 -6.35 12.91 21.98
N LYS A 135 -7.55 13.45 22.13
CA LYS A 135 -8.54 12.91 23.08
C LYS A 135 -9.18 11.60 22.63
N GLY A 136 -9.21 11.36 21.33
CA GLY A 136 -9.76 10.14 20.72
C GLY A 136 -9.01 9.77 19.46
N VAL A 137 -9.00 8.47 19.15
CA VAL A 137 -8.42 7.91 17.94
C VAL A 137 -9.38 6.88 17.37
N SER A 138 -9.58 6.86 16.07
CA SER A 138 -10.30 5.82 15.36
C SER A 138 -9.32 5.01 14.52
N LEU A 139 -9.44 3.69 14.56
CA LEU A 139 -8.69 2.76 13.71
C LEU A 139 -9.48 2.33 12.46
N THR A 140 -10.67 2.91 12.24
CA THR A 140 -11.55 2.55 11.13
C THR A 140 -11.05 3.00 9.76
N PRO A 141 -10.44 4.20 9.59
CA PRO A 141 -9.94 4.62 8.28
C PRO A 141 -8.91 3.63 7.73
N MET A 142 -9.12 3.17 6.50
CA MET A 142 -8.28 2.13 5.87
C MET A 142 -7.04 2.70 5.18
N ALA A 143 -7.04 4.01 4.91
CA ALA A 143 -5.93 4.71 4.27
C ALA A 143 -5.90 6.19 4.67
N GLY A 144 -4.79 6.89 4.38
CA GLY A 144 -4.65 8.32 4.66
C GLY A 144 -5.77 9.17 4.04
N ALA A 145 -6.16 8.89 2.80
CA ALA A 145 -7.26 9.58 2.13
C ALA A 145 -8.61 9.46 2.88
N GLN A 146 -8.90 8.30 3.45
CA GLN A 146 -10.12 8.10 4.23
C GLN A 146 -10.05 8.80 5.59
N GLY A 147 -8.89 8.85 6.20
CA GLY A 147 -8.66 9.64 7.43
C GLY A 147 -8.83 11.14 7.18
N GLU A 148 -8.32 11.63 6.06
CA GLU A 148 -8.48 13.01 5.61
C GLU A 148 -9.98 13.33 5.36
N LEU A 149 -10.69 12.49 4.62
CA LEU A 149 -12.12 12.65 4.38
C LEU A 149 -12.91 12.70 5.69
N ALA A 150 -12.62 11.80 6.63
CA ALA A 150 -13.26 11.78 7.94
C ALA A 150 -12.99 13.08 8.72
N GLY A 151 -11.75 13.57 8.71
CA GLY A 151 -11.39 14.82 9.38
C GLY A 151 -12.13 16.04 8.82
N VAL A 152 -12.14 16.20 7.50
CA VAL A 152 -12.85 17.31 6.86
C VAL A 152 -14.36 17.20 7.03
N ALA A 153 -14.91 15.97 6.98
CA ALA A 153 -16.34 15.74 7.25
C ALA A 153 -16.72 16.15 8.69
N MET A 154 -15.87 15.85 9.68
CA MET A 154 -16.09 16.29 11.07
C MET A 154 -16.06 17.83 11.18
N ILE A 155 -15.12 18.50 10.52
CA ILE A 155 -15.03 19.97 10.49
C ILE A 155 -16.31 20.55 9.89
N ARG A 156 -16.76 20.03 8.76
CA ARG A 156 -18.00 20.46 8.11
C ARG A 156 -19.22 20.26 9.02
N ALA A 157 -19.34 19.08 9.63
CA ALA A 157 -20.43 18.77 10.57
C ALA A 157 -20.41 19.69 11.78
N TYR A 158 -19.23 20.02 12.32
CA TYR A 158 -19.09 20.96 13.43
C TYR A 158 -19.63 22.35 13.08
N HIS A 159 -19.30 22.89 11.89
CA HIS A 159 -19.81 24.18 11.46
C HIS A 159 -21.32 24.14 11.19
N ALA A 160 -21.80 23.08 10.53
CA ALA A 160 -23.23 22.91 10.27
C ALA A 160 -24.06 22.82 11.55
N ALA A 161 -23.60 22.09 12.57
CA ALA A 161 -24.26 21.98 13.87
C ALA A 161 -24.37 23.33 14.63
N ARG A 162 -23.54 24.29 14.30
CA ARG A 162 -23.54 25.65 14.85
C ARG A 162 -24.32 26.65 13.99
N GLY A 163 -24.96 26.20 12.91
CA GLY A 163 -25.69 27.05 11.97
C GLY A 163 -24.78 27.87 11.03
N ASP A 164 -23.47 27.59 11.01
CA ASP A 164 -22.49 28.29 10.17
C ASP A 164 -22.38 27.57 8.81
N HIS A 165 -23.40 27.69 8.00
CA HIS A 165 -23.47 27.06 6.68
C HIS A 165 -22.71 27.83 5.60
N ALA A 166 -22.28 29.03 5.89
CA ALA A 166 -21.50 29.85 4.94
C ALA A 166 -20.03 29.39 4.79
N ARG A 167 -19.53 28.58 5.74
CA ARG A 167 -18.16 28.02 5.67
C ARG A 167 -18.12 26.80 4.77
N ASN A 168 -18.13 27.03 3.48
CA ASN A 168 -18.10 26.02 2.43
C ASN A 168 -16.87 26.10 1.54
N GLU A 169 -15.92 26.97 1.87
CA GLU A 169 -14.66 27.14 1.15
C GLU A 169 -13.49 26.52 1.92
N ILE A 170 -12.55 25.91 1.19
CA ILE A 170 -11.32 25.34 1.73
C ILE A 170 -10.14 25.72 0.86
N ILE A 171 -9.09 26.20 1.49
CA ILE A 171 -7.84 26.56 0.79
C ILE A 171 -6.99 25.30 0.66
N VAL A 172 -6.56 25.02 -0.56
CA VAL A 172 -5.72 23.86 -0.90
C VAL A 172 -4.48 24.38 -1.64
N PRO A 173 -3.25 24.15 -1.13
CA PRO A 173 -2.04 24.52 -1.85
C PRO A 173 -1.91 23.76 -3.17
N ASP A 174 -1.37 24.39 -4.24
CA ASP A 174 -1.14 23.74 -5.53
C ASP A 174 -0.22 22.52 -5.43
N ALA A 175 0.75 22.56 -4.52
CA ALA A 175 1.67 21.45 -4.26
C ALA A 175 1.09 20.38 -3.32
N ALA A 176 -0.19 20.48 -2.93
CA ALA A 176 -0.81 19.49 -2.06
C ALA A 176 -0.97 18.14 -2.78
N HIS A 177 -1.02 17.07 -1.99
CA HIS A 177 -1.36 15.76 -2.51
C HIS A 177 -2.78 15.78 -3.12
N GLY A 178 -2.98 15.03 -4.20
CA GLY A 178 -4.26 15.01 -4.93
C GLY A 178 -5.50 14.62 -4.11
N THR A 179 -5.32 13.98 -2.95
CA THR A 179 -6.44 13.68 -2.04
C THR A 179 -7.05 14.93 -1.40
N ASN A 180 -6.27 16.01 -1.22
CA ASN A 180 -6.76 17.22 -0.55
C ASN A 180 -7.87 17.90 -1.36
N PRO A 181 -7.67 18.26 -2.65
CA PRO A 181 -8.76 18.79 -3.46
C PRO A 181 -9.87 17.75 -3.70
N ALA A 182 -9.53 16.46 -3.83
CA ALA A 182 -10.53 15.40 -4.00
C ALA A 182 -11.48 15.31 -2.79
N THR A 183 -10.97 15.38 -1.57
CA THR A 183 -11.77 15.40 -0.33
C THR A 183 -12.70 16.61 -0.29
N ALA A 184 -12.21 17.80 -0.67
CA ALA A 184 -13.03 19.01 -0.75
C ALA A 184 -14.22 18.82 -1.69
N ILE A 185 -13.98 18.28 -2.89
CA ILE A 185 -15.02 18.02 -3.88
C ILE A 185 -16.02 16.98 -3.38
N GLN A 186 -15.55 15.87 -2.82
CA GLN A 186 -16.43 14.81 -2.28
C GLN A 186 -17.37 15.32 -1.19
N LEU A 187 -16.95 16.28 -0.41
CA LEU A 187 -17.75 16.91 0.63
C LEU A 187 -18.51 18.15 0.13
N SER A 188 -18.57 18.39 -1.16
CA SER A 188 -19.22 19.55 -1.76
C SER A 188 -18.71 20.88 -1.19
N LEU A 189 -17.42 20.96 -0.90
CA LEU A 189 -16.74 22.19 -0.52
C LEU A 189 -16.11 22.81 -1.78
N ILE A 190 -16.10 24.14 -1.82
CA ILE A 190 -15.40 24.90 -2.85
C ILE A 190 -13.92 24.93 -2.46
N HIS A 191 -13.05 24.32 -3.28
CA HIS A 191 -11.63 24.42 -3.05
C HIS A 191 -11.05 25.63 -3.81
N ILE A 192 -10.21 26.39 -3.13
CA ILE A 192 -9.47 27.51 -3.69
C ILE A 192 -8.01 27.07 -3.74
N SER A 193 -7.46 26.94 -4.95
CA SER A 193 -6.04 26.68 -5.12
C SER A 193 -5.29 27.98 -4.95
N GLU A 194 -4.39 28.03 -3.98
CA GLU A 194 -3.48 29.14 -3.85
C GLU A 194 -2.14 28.82 -4.53
N PRO A 195 -1.60 29.76 -5.34
CA PRO A 195 -0.24 29.64 -5.86
C PRO A 195 0.72 29.66 -4.67
N THR A 196 1.43 28.58 -4.48
CA THR A 196 2.19 28.30 -3.26
C THR A 196 3.48 29.08 -3.12
N ARG A 197 3.94 29.79 -4.11
CA ARG A 197 5.05 30.79 -4.04
C ARG A 197 5.13 31.60 -5.30
N PRO A 198 5.42 32.90 -5.23
CA PRO A 198 5.97 33.58 -6.38
C PRO A 198 7.30 32.90 -6.76
N LEU A 199 7.44 32.49 -8.01
CA LEU A 199 8.66 31.95 -8.60
C LEU A 199 9.75 33.04 -8.71
N TYR A 200 10.03 33.73 -7.63
CA TYR A 200 11.13 34.65 -7.55
C TYR A 200 12.20 34.07 -6.63
N ILE A 201 13.14 33.39 -7.24
CA ILE A 201 14.52 33.30 -6.77
C ILE A 201 15.37 33.94 -7.83
#